data_69fae66153828345699cc9cd30c8a9a2
#
_entry.id   69fae66153828345699cc9cd30c8a9a2
#
_cell.length_a   1.000
_cell.length_b   1.000
_cell.length_c   1.000
_cell.angle_alpha   90.00
_cell.angle_beta   90.00
_cell.angle_gamma   90.00
#
_symmetry.space_group_name_H-M   'P 1'
#
loop_
_entity.id
_entity.type
_entity.pdbx_description
1 polymer ?
#
loop_
_entity_poly.entity_id
_entity_poly.type
_entity_poly.pdbx_seq_one_letter_code
_entity_poly.pdbx_strand_id
1 'polypeptide(L)'
;MKRIALLLAAVLLLLTGCDAFDGQYVRVTPHAISSAKTPAESEAVETYMELRNSLAQLVASGAESGVIPTRNYPEASLADDIAIAQRHICTYDPIGSYAVEDLTYEIGTKNGSLAVAVNISYLHSRSDIRNITRLASIDDLENVVMKALENLDNRKVILVPDYVPIDVNQMVQDLAKANPQIIMECPIVTNDIYGLGASRLMELTFTYENSTDSQRQMRSQVKTVFDSASLYVSGEGSDNQKYAQLYSFLMDRFRYKL
;
A
#
# COMPACT_ATOMS: atom_id res chain seq x y z
N MET A 1 20.34 -28.60 49.30
CA MET A 1 21.45 -28.53 48.35
C MET A 1 21.04 -28.98 46.94
N LYS A 2 20.35 -30.13 46.73
CA LYS A 2 19.99 -30.60 45.37
C LYS A 2 19.08 -29.65 44.58
N ARG A 3 18.18 -28.89 45.22
CA ARG A 3 17.26 -27.94 44.55
C ARG A 3 17.95 -26.66 44.09
N ILE A 4 18.99 -26.21 44.78
CA ILE A 4 19.79 -25.04 44.42
C ILE A 4 20.71 -25.37 43.23
N ALA A 5 21.26 -26.57 43.18
CA ALA A 5 22.06 -27.05 42.06
C ALA A 5 21.22 -27.14 40.74
N LEU A 6 19.95 -27.55 40.86
CA LEU A 6 19.04 -27.64 39.70
C LEU A 6 18.64 -26.25 39.16
N LEU A 7 18.46 -25.28 40.05
CA LEU A 7 18.20 -23.88 39.66
C LEU A 7 19.41 -23.22 38.99
N LEU A 8 20.62 -23.48 39.51
CA LEU A 8 21.86 -22.99 38.90
C LEU A 8 22.11 -23.61 37.52
N ALA A 9 21.84 -24.91 37.35
CA ALA A 9 21.95 -25.57 36.05
C ALA A 9 20.94 -25.01 35.02
N ALA A 10 19.72 -24.71 35.45
CA ALA A 10 18.71 -24.10 34.58
C ALA A 10 19.08 -22.66 34.15
N VAL A 11 19.68 -21.87 35.05
CA VAL A 11 20.17 -20.52 34.73
C VAL A 11 21.39 -20.56 33.81
N LEU A 12 22.29 -21.54 33.97
CA LEU A 12 23.41 -21.71 33.06
C LEU A 12 22.97 -22.14 31.66
N LEU A 13 21.91 -22.94 31.51
CA LEU A 13 21.35 -23.32 30.22
C LEU A 13 20.65 -22.14 29.49
N LEU A 14 20.14 -21.16 30.24
CA LEU A 14 19.56 -19.94 29.66
C LEU A 14 20.63 -18.93 29.20
N LEU A 15 21.84 -19.00 29.72
CA LEU A 15 22.95 -18.10 29.35
C LEU A 15 23.74 -18.58 28.13
N THR A 16 23.62 -19.86 27.73
CA THR A 16 24.29 -20.41 26.54
C THR A 16 23.48 -20.30 25.26
N GLY A 17 22.28 -19.68 25.30
CA GLY A 17 21.37 -19.55 24.18
C GLY A 17 21.64 -18.38 23.20
N CYS A 18 22.71 -17.59 23.43
CA CYS A 18 22.99 -16.41 22.57
C CYS A 18 23.96 -16.67 21.41
N ASP A 19 24.60 -17.83 21.33
CA ASP A 19 25.53 -18.13 20.22
C ASP A 19 24.87 -18.79 18.99
N ALA A 20 23.56 -19.01 19.02
CA ALA A 20 22.83 -19.59 17.88
C ALA A 20 22.52 -18.60 16.72
N PHE A 21 22.91 -17.35 16.89
CA PHE A 21 22.83 -16.31 15.83
C PHE A 21 24.23 -15.79 15.42
N ASP A 22 25.23 -16.64 15.52
CA ASP A 22 26.44 -16.41 14.76
C ASP A 22 26.08 -16.68 13.29
N GLY A 23 25.57 -15.62 12.64
CA GLY A 23 25.28 -15.63 11.22
C GLY A 23 26.55 -16.08 10.52
N GLN A 24 26.53 -17.27 9.93
CA GLN A 24 27.56 -17.67 9.00
C GLN A 24 27.50 -16.61 7.89
N TYR A 25 28.38 -15.63 7.97
CA TYR A 25 28.65 -14.74 6.85
C TYR A 25 29.14 -15.63 5.73
N VAL A 26 28.23 -15.97 4.81
CA VAL A 26 28.60 -16.67 3.60
C VAL A 26 29.49 -15.69 2.84
N ARG A 27 30.79 -15.99 2.81
CA ARG A 27 31.76 -15.24 2.03
C ARG A 27 31.43 -15.53 0.57
N VAL A 28 30.59 -14.68 -0.03
CA VAL A 28 30.19 -14.82 -1.42
C VAL A 28 31.42 -14.53 -2.29
N THR A 29 31.91 -15.53 -2.99
CA THR A 29 32.99 -15.34 -3.95
C THR A 29 32.36 -14.71 -5.21
N PRO A 30 32.88 -13.56 -5.68
CA PRO A 30 32.38 -12.97 -6.94
C PRO A 30 32.46 -13.99 -8.09
N HIS A 31 31.34 -14.24 -8.76
CA HIS A 31 31.26 -15.12 -9.92
C HIS A 31 30.52 -14.41 -11.06
N ALA A 32 30.65 -14.92 -12.26
CA ALA A 32 29.96 -14.35 -13.42
C ALA A 32 28.44 -14.58 -13.26
N ILE A 33 27.67 -13.52 -13.28
CA ILE A 33 26.21 -13.58 -13.19
C ILE A 33 25.65 -14.12 -14.50
N SER A 34 25.02 -15.30 -14.44
CA SER A 34 24.34 -15.90 -15.58
C SER A 34 22.83 -15.75 -15.38
N SER A 35 22.16 -15.00 -16.25
CA SER A 35 20.71 -14.85 -16.22
C SER A 35 20.05 -15.66 -17.32
N ALA A 36 19.19 -16.61 -16.95
CA ALA A 36 18.35 -17.37 -17.86
C ALA A 36 17.16 -16.54 -18.42
N LYS A 37 16.80 -15.45 -17.77
CA LYS A 37 15.81 -14.43 -18.20
C LYS A 37 16.56 -13.11 -18.37
N THR A 38 16.14 -12.26 -19.31
CA THR A 38 16.69 -10.90 -19.42
C THR A 38 16.25 -10.08 -18.20
N PRO A 39 17.13 -9.87 -17.22
CA PRO A 39 16.78 -9.12 -16.03
C PRO A 39 16.67 -7.63 -16.35
N ALA A 40 15.88 -6.89 -15.56
CA ALA A 40 15.88 -5.44 -15.62
C ALA A 40 17.28 -4.92 -15.23
N GLU A 41 17.84 -4.02 -16.03
CA GLU A 41 19.14 -3.38 -15.74
C GLU A 41 18.89 -1.99 -15.17
N SER A 42 19.62 -1.65 -14.12
CA SER A 42 19.73 -0.29 -13.60
C SER A 42 20.98 0.41 -14.15
N GLU A 43 21.07 1.72 -13.97
CA GLU A 43 22.33 2.44 -14.16
C GLU A 43 23.38 1.97 -13.14
N ALA A 44 24.68 2.10 -13.51
CA ALA A 44 25.76 1.70 -12.63
C ALA A 44 25.82 2.62 -11.39
N VAL A 45 25.87 2.01 -10.20
CA VAL A 45 25.85 2.70 -8.90
C VAL A 45 27.25 2.81 -8.31
N GLU A 46 27.52 3.92 -7.60
CA GLU A 46 28.80 4.22 -6.95
C GLU A 46 28.66 4.34 -5.43
N THR A 47 27.43 4.53 -4.94
CA THR A 47 27.15 4.80 -3.53
C THR A 47 26.02 3.94 -2.97
N TYR A 48 26.00 3.76 -1.65
CA TYR A 48 24.91 3.09 -0.94
C TYR A 48 23.51 3.68 -1.29
N MET A 49 23.41 5.01 -1.39
CA MET A 49 22.13 5.66 -1.69
C MET A 49 21.61 5.29 -3.08
N GLU A 50 22.52 5.25 -4.07
CA GLU A 50 22.18 4.84 -5.43
C GLU A 50 21.81 3.35 -5.49
N LEU A 51 22.58 2.49 -4.79
CA LEU A 51 22.27 1.06 -4.66
C LEU A 51 20.88 0.83 -4.09
N ARG A 52 20.57 1.47 -2.98
CA ARG A 52 19.24 1.40 -2.33
C ARG A 52 18.12 1.91 -3.25
N ASN A 53 18.34 3.03 -3.92
CA ASN A 53 17.35 3.62 -4.83
C ASN A 53 17.11 2.72 -6.06
N SER A 54 18.17 2.13 -6.63
CA SER A 54 18.05 1.18 -7.74
C SER A 54 17.26 -0.07 -7.33
N LEU A 55 17.51 -0.58 -6.11
CA LEU A 55 16.76 -1.70 -5.56
C LEU A 55 15.29 -1.33 -5.35
N ALA A 56 15.01 -0.15 -4.80
CA ALA A 56 13.63 0.36 -4.64
C ALA A 56 12.91 0.51 -5.98
N GLN A 57 13.59 0.96 -7.03
CA GLN A 57 13.02 1.07 -8.38
C GLN A 57 12.70 -0.31 -8.98
N LEU A 58 13.55 -1.31 -8.80
CA LEU A 58 13.27 -2.69 -9.23
C LEU A 58 12.00 -3.21 -8.56
N VAL A 59 11.89 -3.06 -7.23
CA VAL A 59 10.70 -3.45 -6.46
C VAL A 59 9.46 -2.69 -6.95
N ALA A 60 9.53 -1.37 -7.08
CA ALA A 60 8.40 -0.54 -7.51
C ALA A 60 7.95 -0.82 -8.95
N SER A 61 8.81 -1.39 -9.79
CA SER A 61 8.49 -1.83 -11.15
C SER A 61 7.81 -3.21 -11.18
N GLY A 62 7.82 -3.96 -10.07
CA GLY A 62 7.40 -5.36 -10.00
C GLY A 62 8.31 -6.29 -10.80
N ALA A 63 9.61 -6.01 -10.87
CA ALA A 63 10.58 -6.86 -11.56
C ALA A 63 10.93 -8.06 -10.67
N GLU A 64 10.73 -9.27 -11.16
CA GLU A 64 11.06 -10.53 -10.44
C GLU A 64 12.57 -10.75 -10.32
N SER A 65 13.37 -10.11 -11.18
CA SER A 65 14.82 -10.15 -11.12
C SER A 65 15.43 -8.90 -11.72
N GLY A 66 16.62 -8.54 -11.28
CA GLY A 66 17.36 -7.40 -11.81
C GLY A 66 18.86 -7.54 -11.61
N VAL A 67 19.62 -6.73 -12.34
CA VAL A 67 21.06 -6.59 -12.14
C VAL A 67 21.38 -5.13 -11.92
N ILE A 68 22.05 -4.85 -10.82
CA ILE A 68 22.54 -3.51 -10.45
C ILE A 68 24.06 -3.51 -10.66
N PRO A 69 24.55 -2.98 -11.79
CA PRO A 69 25.99 -2.85 -12.03
C PRO A 69 26.57 -1.80 -11.08
N THR A 70 27.84 -2.00 -10.69
CA THR A 70 28.56 -1.02 -9.88
C THR A 70 29.69 -0.38 -10.67
N ARG A 71 30.05 0.86 -10.30
CA ARG A 71 31.22 1.56 -10.84
C ARG A 71 31.96 2.21 -9.69
N ASN A 72 33.25 1.91 -9.54
CA ASN A 72 34.09 2.44 -8.46
C ASN A 72 33.53 2.17 -7.05
N TYR A 73 32.64 1.18 -6.91
CA TYR A 73 32.06 0.83 -5.61
C TYR A 73 33.09 0.09 -4.77
N PRO A 74 33.26 0.42 -3.47
CA PRO A 74 34.19 -0.31 -2.62
C PRO A 74 33.72 -1.77 -2.41
N GLU A 75 34.50 -2.73 -2.90
CA GLU A 75 34.16 -4.16 -2.82
C GLU A 75 33.94 -4.60 -1.37
N ALA A 76 34.74 -4.10 -0.46
CA ALA A 76 34.67 -4.46 0.97
C ALA A 76 33.35 -4.07 1.63
N SER A 77 32.66 -3.03 1.16
CA SER A 77 31.40 -2.55 1.73
C SER A 77 30.16 -3.06 1.01
N LEU A 78 30.30 -3.53 -0.24
CA LEU A 78 29.15 -3.88 -1.08
C LEU A 78 28.24 -4.94 -0.47
N ALA A 79 28.81 -5.94 0.20
CA ALA A 79 28.04 -7.01 0.85
C ALA A 79 27.21 -6.50 2.04
N ASP A 80 27.79 -5.65 2.85
CA ASP A 80 27.10 -5.04 4.00
C ASP A 80 26.04 -4.03 3.52
N ASP A 81 26.37 -3.21 2.53
CA ASP A 81 25.50 -2.18 1.98
C ASP A 81 24.26 -2.79 1.31
N ILE A 82 24.40 -3.89 0.55
CA ILE A 82 23.24 -4.55 -0.06
C ILE A 82 22.35 -5.23 1.00
N ALA A 83 22.94 -5.82 2.06
CA ALA A 83 22.18 -6.39 3.16
C ALA A 83 21.38 -5.32 3.93
N ILE A 84 21.98 -4.13 4.13
CA ILE A 84 21.30 -2.99 4.75
C ILE A 84 20.20 -2.46 3.82
N ALA A 85 20.47 -2.34 2.50
CA ALA A 85 19.49 -1.90 1.51
C ALA A 85 18.29 -2.85 1.44
N GLN A 86 18.51 -4.16 1.39
CA GLN A 86 17.47 -5.19 1.44
C GLN A 86 16.55 -5.01 2.67
N ARG A 87 17.15 -4.92 3.86
CA ARG A 87 16.39 -4.71 5.09
C ARG A 87 15.60 -3.40 5.05
N HIS A 88 16.22 -2.34 4.52
CA HIS A 88 15.55 -1.05 4.38
C HIS A 88 14.33 -1.17 3.46
N ILE A 89 14.45 -1.83 2.31
CA ILE A 89 13.35 -2.02 1.36
C ILE A 89 12.22 -2.82 2.00
N CYS A 90 12.52 -3.95 2.63
CA CYS A 90 11.48 -4.82 3.22
C CYS A 90 10.81 -4.22 4.46
N THR A 91 11.41 -3.22 5.12
CA THR A 91 10.90 -2.70 6.40
C THR A 91 10.46 -1.25 6.34
N TYR A 92 11.25 -0.39 5.71
CA TYR A 92 11.05 1.07 5.75
C TYR A 92 10.45 1.63 4.46
N ASP A 93 10.76 1.01 3.31
CA ASP A 93 10.16 1.43 2.04
C ASP A 93 8.68 1.00 2.01
N PRO A 94 7.75 1.92 1.71
CA PRO A 94 6.33 1.61 1.75
C PRO A 94 5.90 0.58 0.70
N ILE A 95 6.49 0.61 -0.50
CA ILE A 95 6.16 -0.35 -1.56
C ILE A 95 6.84 -1.69 -1.28
N GLY A 96 8.09 -1.66 -0.82
CA GLY A 96 8.83 -2.87 -0.48
C GLY A 96 8.18 -3.65 0.66
N SER A 97 7.82 -2.97 1.76
CA SER A 97 7.16 -3.62 2.92
C SER A 97 5.75 -4.13 2.61
N TYR A 98 5.07 -3.56 1.62
CA TYR A 98 3.78 -4.02 1.13
C TYR A 98 3.90 -5.20 0.17
N ALA A 99 4.86 -5.13 -0.77
CA ALA A 99 4.85 -5.99 -1.94
C ALA A 99 5.80 -7.17 -1.88
N VAL A 100 6.93 -7.06 -1.15
CA VAL A 100 8.01 -8.06 -1.17
C VAL A 100 7.73 -9.16 -0.17
N GLU A 101 7.68 -10.40 -0.65
CA GLU A 101 7.67 -11.62 0.16
C GLU A 101 9.09 -12.03 0.54
N ASP A 102 9.97 -12.09 -0.47
CA ASP A 102 11.38 -12.43 -0.29
C ASP A 102 12.25 -11.68 -1.29
N LEU A 103 13.45 -11.31 -0.89
CA LEU A 103 14.44 -10.65 -1.70
C LEU A 103 15.80 -11.29 -1.44
N THR A 104 16.35 -11.94 -2.44
CA THR A 104 17.68 -12.53 -2.42
C THR A 104 18.61 -11.83 -3.37
N TYR A 105 19.92 -11.91 -3.12
CA TYR A 105 20.92 -11.28 -3.99
C TYR A 105 22.19 -12.13 -4.08
N GLU A 106 22.92 -11.93 -5.17
CA GLU A 106 24.25 -12.48 -5.40
C GLU A 106 25.17 -11.36 -5.88
N ILE A 107 26.39 -11.32 -5.35
CA ILE A 107 27.44 -10.43 -5.81
C ILE A 107 28.34 -11.19 -6.77
N GLY A 108 28.49 -10.65 -7.98
CA GLY A 108 29.33 -11.25 -9.00
C GLY A 108 29.95 -10.20 -9.90
N THR A 109 30.39 -10.60 -11.09
CA THR A 109 30.97 -9.70 -12.10
C THR A 109 30.12 -9.68 -13.36
N LYS A 110 29.91 -8.50 -13.92
CA LYS A 110 29.32 -8.29 -15.25
C LYS A 110 30.18 -7.33 -16.04
N ASN A 111 30.62 -7.78 -17.21
CA ASN A 111 31.53 -7.00 -18.10
C ASN A 111 32.81 -6.52 -17.38
N GLY A 112 33.35 -7.33 -16.45
CA GLY A 112 34.59 -7.01 -15.73
C GLY A 112 34.42 -6.06 -14.54
N SER A 113 33.20 -5.59 -14.26
CA SER A 113 32.86 -4.77 -13.07
C SER A 113 32.00 -5.58 -12.09
N LEU A 114 32.07 -5.23 -10.79
CA LEU A 114 31.17 -5.81 -9.80
C LEU A 114 29.74 -5.45 -10.13
N ALA A 115 28.82 -6.37 -9.83
CA ALA A 115 27.40 -6.17 -9.98
C ALA A 115 26.63 -7.00 -8.94
N VAL A 116 25.43 -6.55 -8.59
CA VAL A 116 24.52 -7.26 -7.69
C VAL A 116 23.35 -7.79 -8.54
N ALA A 117 23.21 -9.11 -8.61
CA ALA A 117 22.02 -9.75 -9.14
C ALA A 117 21.01 -9.92 -8.02
N VAL A 118 19.76 -9.53 -8.25
CA VAL A 118 18.67 -9.66 -7.27
C VAL A 118 17.54 -10.50 -7.84
N ASN A 119 16.92 -11.32 -6.97
CA ASN A 119 15.69 -12.02 -7.26
C ASN A 119 14.65 -11.61 -6.21
N ILE A 120 13.44 -11.32 -6.65
CA ILE A 120 12.38 -10.76 -5.82
C ILE A 120 11.13 -11.60 -5.99
N SER A 121 10.63 -12.15 -4.88
CA SER A 121 9.30 -12.75 -4.80
C SER A 121 8.31 -11.74 -4.22
N TYR A 122 7.10 -11.73 -4.76
CA TYR A 122 6.09 -10.74 -4.39
C TYR A 122 4.85 -11.39 -3.78
N LEU A 123 4.30 -10.75 -2.73
CA LEU A 123 2.98 -11.06 -2.17
C LEU A 123 1.83 -10.64 -3.09
N HIS A 124 2.08 -9.63 -3.91
CA HIS A 124 1.08 -9.03 -4.82
C HIS A 124 1.52 -9.12 -6.27
N SER A 125 0.54 -9.12 -7.18
CA SER A 125 0.85 -9.17 -8.61
C SER A 125 1.56 -7.89 -9.08
N ARG A 126 2.31 -8.01 -10.17
CA ARG A 126 2.95 -6.86 -10.82
C ARG A 126 1.96 -5.76 -11.20
N SER A 127 0.73 -6.14 -11.56
CA SER A 127 -0.34 -5.17 -11.87
C SER A 127 -0.78 -4.42 -10.61
N ASP A 128 -0.90 -5.08 -9.47
CA ASP A 128 -1.27 -4.42 -8.20
C ASP A 128 -0.22 -3.40 -7.78
N ILE A 129 1.07 -3.76 -7.89
CA ILE A 129 2.17 -2.85 -7.57
C ILE A 129 2.16 -1.62 -8.49
N ARG A 130 1.90 -1.80 -9.78
CA ARG A 130 1.83 -0.71 -10.75
C ARG A 130 0.60 0.18 -10.60
N ASN A 131 -0.49 -0.39 -10.10
CA ASN A 131 -1.76 0.32 -9.89
C ASN A 131 -1.83 1.06 -8.55
N ILE A 132 -0.75 1.08 -7.76
CA ILE A 132 -0.66 1.89 -6.54
C ILE A 132 -0.90 3.36 -6.91
N THR A 133 -1.94 3.96 -6.34
CA THR A 133 -2.24 5.38 -6.51
C THR A 133 -1.24 6.19 -5.71
N ARG A 134 -0.49 7.08 -6.38
CA ARG A 134 0.51 7.94 -5.73
C ARG A 134 -0.09 9.33 -5.55
N LEU A 135 -0.18 9.79 -4.32
CA LEU A 135 -0.63 11.16 -4.04
C LEU A 135 0.52 12.15 -4.21
N ALA A 136 0.20 13.36 -4.65
CA ALA A 136 1.13 14.48 -4.62
C ALA A 136 1.19 15.12 -3.21
N SER A 137 0.04 15.16 -2.52
CA SER A 137 -0.13 15.62 -1.13
C SER A 137 -1.11 14.71 -0.40
N ILE A 138 -1.03 14.67 0.93
CA ILE A 138 -2.01 14.01 1.78
C ILE A 138 -3.41 14.63 1.63
N ASP A 139 -3.50 15.90 1.25
CA ASP A 139 -4.76 16.61 1.02
C ASP A 139 -5.58 16.02 -0.14
N ASP A 140 -4.94 15.27 -1.04
CA ASP A 140 -5.61 14.57 -2.14
C ASP A 140 -6.29 13.27 -1.71
N LEU A 141 -6.06 12.80 -0.47
CA LEU A 141 -6.54 11.50 0.01
C LEU A 141 -8.06 11.41 -0.02
N GLU A 142 -8.75 12.43 0.47
CA GLU A 142 -10.22 12.48 0.50
C GLU A 142 -10.82 12.32 -0.90
N ASN A 143 -10.25 12.98 -1.89
CA ASN A 143 -10.70 12.87 -3.29
C ASN A 143 -10.50 11.46 -3.85
N VAL A 144 -9.40 10.79 -3.49
CA VAL A 144 -9.13 9.42 -3.95
C VAL A 144 -10.08 8.44 -3.27
N VAL A 145 -10.35 8.61 -1.97
CA VAL A 145 -11.32 7.80 -1.22
C VAL A 145 -12.73 8.02 -1.78
N MET A 146 -13.14 9.27 -2.03
CA MET A 146 -14.44 9.58 -2.64
C MET A 146 -14.63 8.86 -3.98
N LYS A 147 -13.62 8.89 -4.86
CA LYS A 147 -13.67 8.17 -6.13
C LYS A 147 -13.77 6.66 -5.98
N ALA A 148 -13.09 6.08 -4.98
CA ALA A 148 -13.18 4.65 -4.69
C ALA A 148 -14.61 4.27 -4.25
N LEU A 149 -15.24 5.09 -3.39
CA LEU A 149 -16.64 4.90 -2.97
C LEU A 149 -17.62 5.07 -4.13
N GLU A 150 -17.40 6.07 -4.99
CA GLU A 150 -18.20 6.29 -6.20
C GLU A 150 -18.13 5.11 -7.16
N ASN A 151 -16.95 4.51 -7.34
CA ASN A 151 -16.74 3.35 -8.20
C ASN A 151 -17.19 2.04 -7.56
N LEU A 152 -17.49 2.01 -6.25
CA LEU A 152 -17.74 0.82 -5.46
C LEU A 152 -16.52 -0.13 -5.45
N ASP A 153 -15.32 0.45 -5.35
CA ASP A 153 -14.09 -0.31 -5.26
C ASP A 153 -14.10 -1.13 -3.96
N ASN A 154 -13.68 -2.41 -4.03
CA ASN A 154 -13.52 -3.24 -2.82
C ASN A 154 -12.18 -3.00 -2.14
N ARG A 155 -11.22 -2.44 -2.86
CA ARG A 155 -9.86 -2.24 -2.38
C ARG A 155 -9.21 -1.05 -3.08
N LYS A 156 -8.44 -0.27 -2.31
CA LYS A 156 -7.64 0.83 -2.84
C LYS A 156 -6.28 0.88 -2.16
N VAL A 157 -5.21 0.91 -2.94
CA VAL A 157 -3.84 1.01 -2.44
C VAL A 157 -3.29 2.38 -2.81
N ILE A 158 -2.81 3.12 -1.80
CA ILE A 158 -2.47 4.53 -1.91
C ILE A 158 -1.12 4.78 -1.27
N LEU A 159 -0.18 5.34 -2.02
CA LEU A 159 1.09 5.84 -1.49
C LEU A 159 0.92 7.31 -1.09
N VAL A 160 1.05 7.57 0.20
CA VAL A 160 0.83 8.88 0.84
C VAL A 160 2.18 9.46 1.24
N PRO A 161 2.59 10.60 0.67
CA PRO A 161 3.77 11.34 1.13
C PRO A 161 3.46 12.03 2.46
N ASP A 162 4.48 12.26 3.28
CA ASP A 162 4.39 13.00 4.55
C ASP A 162 3.19 12.59 5.41
N TYR A 163 3.05 11.27 5.56
CA TYR A 163 1.90 10.65 6.22
C TYR A 163 1.74 11.11 7.67
N VAL A 164 0.53 11.49 8.01
CA VAL A 164 0.05 11.68 9.39
C VAL A 164 -1.10 10.71 9.67
N PRO A 165 -1.27 10.23 10.91
CA PRO A 165 -2.39 9.34 11.27
C PRO A 165 -3.75 10.00 10.96
N ILE A 166 -4.59 9.28 10.21
CA ILE A 166 -5.92 9.73 9.78
C ILE A 166 -6.95 8.70 10.18
N ASP A 167 -8.08 9.15 10.70
CA ASP A 167 -9.25 8.30 10.89
C ASP A 167 -10.02 8.16 9.56
N VAL A 168 -9.68 7.11 8.82
CA VAL A 168 -10.30 6.82 7.52
C VAL A 168 -11.77 6.45 7.68
N ASN A 169 -12.16 5.79 8.79
CA ASN A 169 -13.55 5.44 9.04
C ASN A 169 -14.41 6.70 9.22
N GLN A 170 -13.91 7.67 9.97
CA GLN A 170 -14.59 8.95 10.12
C GLN A 170 -14.70 9.69 8.78
N MET A 171 -13.61 9.74 8.00
CA MET A 171 -13.60 10.34 6.66
C MET A 171 -14.66 9.71 5.75
N VAL A 172 -14.75 8.37 5.69
CA VAL A 172 -15.73 7.66 4.85
C VAL A 172 -17.16 7.94 5.32
N GLN A 173 -17.42 8.00 6.62
CA GLN A 173 -18.72 8.36 7.16
C GLN A 173 -19.12 9.79 6.77
N ASP A 174 -18.20 10.73 6.83
CA ASP A 174 -18.47 12.13 6.51
C ASP A 174 -18.69 12.31 5.00
N LEU A 175 -17.93 11.61 4.16
CA LEU A 175 -18.16 11.54 2.71
C LEU A 175 -19.53 10.93 2.38
N ALA A 176 -19.93 9.86 3.05
CA ALA A 176 -21.24 9.25 2.83
C ALA A 176 -22.39 10.19 3.22
N LYS A 177 -22.27 10.91 4.34
CA LYS A 177 -23.26 11.91 4.77
C LYS A 177 -23.35 13.10 3.81
N ALA A 178 -22.19 13.55 3.29
CA ALA A 178 -22.13 14.67 2.36
C ALA A 178 -22.66 14.32 0.95
N ASN A 179 -22.60 13.04 0.56
CA ASN A 179 -22.91 12.58 -0.81
C ASN A 179 -23.97 11.46 -0.83
N PRO A 180 -25.16 11.63 -0.19
CA PRO A 180 -26.16 10.58 -0.07
C PRO A 180 -26.76 10.13 -1.40
N GLN A 181 -26.64 10.94 -2.48
CA GLN A 181 -27.09 10.60 -3.82
C GLN A 181 -26.10 9.71 -4.59
N ILE A 182 -24.85 9.60 -4.11
CA ILE A 182 -23.78 8.82 -4.74
C ILE A 182 -23.46 7.58 -3.91
N ILE A 183 -23.38 7.73 -2.59
CA ILE A 183 -23.01 6.68 -1.67
C ILE A 183 -24.27 6.13 -1.03
N MET A 184 -24.74 4.98 -1.54
CA MET A 184 -25.99 4.35 -1.08
C MET A 184 -25.80 3.58 0.22
N GLU A 185 -24.56 3.16 0.49
CA GLU A 185 -24.18 2.41 1.66
C GLU A 185 -22.79 2.86 2.12
N CYS A 186 -22.65 3.16 3.39
CA CYS A 186 -21.37 3.43 4.01
C CYS A 186 -20.66 2.10 4.30
N PRO A 187 -19.56 1.74 3.60
CA PRO A 187 -18.88 0.47 3.82
C PRO A 187 -18.15 0.45 5.16
N ILE A 188 -17.90 -0.76 5.67
CA ILE A 188 -16.89 -0.97 6.72
C ILE A 188 -15.52 -0.87 6.04
N VAL A 189 -14.62 -0.06 6.62
CA VAL A 189 -13.29 0.14 6.06
C VAL A 189 -12.24 -0.39 7.01
N THR A 190 -11.34 -1.25 6.49
CA THR A 190 -10.08 -1.58 7.16
C THR A 190 -8.94 -0.85 6.48
N ASN A 191 -7.94 -0.46 7.27
CA ASN A 191 -6.79 0.32 6.80
C ASN A 191 -5.51 -0.32 7.32
N ASP A 192 -4.76 -0.96 6.43
CA ASP A 192 -3.44 -1.49 6.70
C ASP A 192 -2.37 -0.51 6.20
N ILE A 193 -1.33 -0.28 7.02
CA ILE A 193 -0.31 0.73 6.75
C ILE A 193 1.07 0.08 6.68
N TYR A 194 1.77 0.32 5.58
CA TYR A 194 3.07 -0.26 5.29
C TYR A 194 4.17 0.81 5.21
N GLY A 195 5.38 0.39 5.55
CA GLY A 195 6.56 1.24 5.62
C GLY A 195 6.69 1.96 6.96
N LEU A 196 7.88 2.46 7.27
CA LEU A 196 8.19 3.17 8.51
C LEU A 196 8.80 4.56 8.27
N GLY A 197 8.96 4.97 7.02
CA GLY A 197 9.47 6.30 6.62
C GLY A 197 8.44 7.43 6.77
N ALA A 198 8.74 8.60 6.25
CA ALA A 198 7.79 9.72 6.17
C ALA A 198 6.62 9.39 5.24
N SER A 199 6.91 8.75 4.11
CA SER A 199 5.86 8.22 3.23
C SER A 199 5.35 6.87 3.72
N ARG A 200 4.05 6.61 3.58
CA ARG A 200 3.39 5.35 3.92
C ARG A 200 2.58 4.86 2.73
N LEU A 201 2.41 3.56 2.67
CA LEU A 201 1.41 2.97 1.79
C LEU A 201 0.22 2.56 2.66
N MET A 202 -0.97 3.00 2.26
CA MET A 202 -2.24 2.66 2.86
C MET A 202 -2.97 1.68 1.95
N GLU A 203 -3.38 0.54 2.49
CA GLU A 203 -4.27 -0.39 1.82
C GLU A 203 -5.65 -0.31 2.47
N LEU A 204 -6.59 0.26 1.76
CA LEU A 204 -7.98 0.38 2.19
C LEU A 204 -8.79 -0.77 1.59
N THR A 205 -9.48 -1.51 2.45
CA THR A 205 -10.45 -2.54 2.03
C THR A 205 -11.85 -2.08 2.43
N PHE A 206 -12.74 -2.00 1.44
CA PHE A 206 -14.13 -1.57 1.60
C PHE A 206 -15.04 -2.81 1.57
N THR A 207 -15.73 -3.06 2.66
CA THR A 207 -16.68 -4.17 2.77
C THR A 207 -18.11 -3.62 2.76
N TYR A 208 -18.86 -3.99 1.74
CA TYR A 208 -20.25 -3.63 1.53
C TYR A 208 -21.17 -4.81 1.89
N GLU A 209 -22.34 -4.54 2.48
CA GLU A 209 -23.37 -5.55 2.72
C GLU A 209 -24.14 -5.89 1.43
N ASN A 210 -24.41 -4.85 0.62
CA ASN A 210 -25.12 -5.00 -0.63
C ASN A 210 -24.17 -5.20 -1.81
N SER A 211 -24.59 -6.01 -2.78
CA SER A 211 -23.84 -6.21 -4.01
C SER A 211 -23.70 -4.90 -4.80
N THR A 212 -22.64 -4.80 -5.59
CA THR A 212 -22.39 -3.67 -6.50
C THR A 212 -23.59 -3.38 -7.41
N ASP A 213 -24.26 -4.40 -7.92
CA ASP A 213 -25.44 -4.22 -8.79
C ASP A 213 -26.63 -3.68 -8.02
N SER A 214 -26.86 -4.15 -6.78
CA SER A 214 -27.90 -3.61 -5.89
C SER A 214 -27.65 -2.13 -5.60
N GLN A 215 -26.43 -1.77 -5.28
CA GLN A 215 -26.07 -0.37 -5.03
C GLN A 215 -26.22 0.53 -6.25
N ARG A 216 -25.83 0.05 -7.45
CA ARG A 216 -26.06 0.76 -8.71
C ARG A 216 -27.54 0.95 -8.99
N GLN A 217 -28.37 -0.05 -8.71
CA GLN A 217 -29.82 0.05 -8.85
C GLN A 217 -30.38 1.08 -7.87
N MET A 218 -30.02 1.05 -6.60
CA MET A 218 -30.43 2.03 -5.61
C MET A 218 -30.03 3.45 -6.04
N ARG A 219 -28.80 3.66 -6.51
CA ARG A 219 -28.31 4.93 -7.03
C ARG A 219 -29.17 5.44 -8.21
N SER A 220 -29.52 4.55 -9.13
CA SER A 220 -30.39 4.90 -10.25
C SER A 220 -31.79 5.32 -9.80
N GLN A 221 -32.37 4.61 -8.82
CA GLN A 221 -33.66 4.96 -8.23
C GLN A 221 -33.62 6.32 -7.52
N VAL A 222 -32.60 6.54 -6.69
CA VAL A 222 -32.39 7.81 -5.99
C VAL A 222 -32.22 8.94 -6.98
N LYS A 223 -31.40 8.77 -8.03
CA LYS A 223 -31.26 9.76 -9.10
C LYS A 223 -32.60 10.11 -9.75
N THR A 224 -33.44 9.12 -10.04
CA THR A 224 -34.77 9.34 -10.63
C THR A 224 -35.65 10.17 -9.71
N VAL A 225 -35.57 9.94 -8.37
CA VAL A 225 -36.30 10.75 -7.40
C VAL A 225 -35.80 12.19 -7.38
N PHE A 226 -34.49 12.41 -7.35
CA PHE A 226 -33.88 13.74 -7.37
C PHE A 226 -34.21 14.49 -8.67
N ASP A 227 -34.10 13.85 -9.83
CA ASP A 227 -34.45 14.43 -11.13
C ASP A 227 -35.95 14.84 -11.14
N SER A 228 -36.83 13.99 -10.59
CA SER A 228 -38.26 14.31 -10.47
C SER A 228 -38.52 15.46 -9.52
N ALA A 229 -37.83 15.49 -8.36
CA ALA A 229 -37.96 16.58 -7.39
C ALA A 229 -37.48 17.92 -7.98
N SER A 230 -36.39 17.90 -8.74
CA SER A 230 -35.86 19.14 -9.40
C SER A 230 -36.80 19.72 -10.42
N LEU A 231 -37.63 18.89 -11.08
CA LEU A 231 -38.69 19.37 -11.98
C LEU A 231 -39.90 19.95 -11.26
N TYR A 232 -40.12 19.50 -10.00
CA TYR A 232 -41.26 19.96 -9.19
C TYR A 232 -40.97 21.29 -8.50
N VAL A 233 -39.72 21.61 -8.25
CA VAL A 233 -39.28 22.86 -7.64
C VAL A 233 -38.93 23.88 -8.70
N SER A 234 -39.67 25.00 -8.73
CA SER A 234 -39.34 26.09 -9.63
C SER A 234 -38.00 26.73 -9.28
N GLY A 235 -37.16 27.03 -10.28
CA GLY A 235 -35.88 27.72 -10.08
C GLY A 235 -36.05 29.13 -9.49
N GLU A 236 -37.24 29.74 -9.70
CA GLU A 236 -37.61 31.07 -9.23
C GLU A 236 -38.44 30.91 -7.95
N GLY A 237 -38.09 31.60 -6.89
CA GLY A 237 -38.83 31.60 -5.63
C GLY A 237 -37.90 31.69 -4.41
N SER A 238 -38.48 32.10 -3.29
CA SER A 238 -37.77 32.10 -1.99
C SER A 238 -37.50 30.68 -1.52
N ASP A 239 -36.51 30.51 -0.66
CA ASP A 239 -36.16 29.18 -0.08
C ASP A 239 -37.38 28.55 0.60
N ASN A 240 -38.19 29.32 1.29
CA ASN A 240 -39.44 28.83 1.91
C ASN A 240 -40.42 28.25 0.89
N GLN A 241 -40.53 28.86 -0.30
CA GLN A 241 -41.37 28.34 -1.39
C GLN A 241 -40.81 27.05 -1.94
N LYS A 242 -39.50 26.98 -2.13
CA LYS A 242 -38.81 25.75 -2.58
C LYS A 242 -38.98 24.63 -1.57
N TYR A 243 -38.84 24.91 -0.26
CA TYR A 243 -39.09 23.91 0.79
C TYR A 243 -40.55 23.44 0.78
N ALA A 244 -41.53 24.32 0.64
CA ALA A 244 -42.93 23.94 0.57
C ALA A 244 -43.23 23.04 -0.67
N GLN A 245 -42.63 23.34 -1.83
CA GLN A 245 -42.73 22.51 -3.02
C GLN A 245 -42.10 21.13 -2.84
N LEU A 246 -40.88 21.04 -2.24
CA LEU A 246 -40.26 19.78 -1.92
C LEU A 246 -41.07 18.96 -0.92
N TYR A 247 -41.63 19.61 0.11
CA TYR A 247 -42.50 18.96 1.07
C TYR A 247 -43.75 18.36 0.39
N SER A 248 -44.40 19.12 -0.47
CA SER A 248 -45.56 18.64 -1.25
C SER A 248 -45.17 17.45 -2.14
N PHE A 249 -44.03 17.53 -2.84
CA PHE A 249 -43.50 16.43 -3.64
C PHE A 249 -43.31 15.15 -2.83
N LEU A 250 -42.74 15.27 -1.61
CA LEU A 250 -42.52 14.12 -0.73
C LEU A 250 -43.85 13.53 -0.27
N MET A 251 -44.81 14.34 0.11
CA MET A 251 -46.14 13.89 0.56
C MET A 251 -46.95 13.22 -0.55
N ASP A 252 -46.81 13.66 -1.79
CA ASP A 252 -47.52 13.09 -2.95
C ASP A 252 -46.90 11.76 -3.42
N ARG A 253 -45.59 11.59 -3.28
CA ARG A 253 -44.84 10.47 -3.86
C ARG A 253 -44.55 9.36 -2.86
N PHE A 254 -44.37 9.70 -1.58
CA PHE A 254 -43.99 8.72 -0.56
C PHE A 254 -45.11 8.52 0.46
N ARG A 255 -45.62 7.28 0.56
CA ARG A 255 -46.55 6.89 1.63
C ARG A 255 -45.79 6.13 2.68
N TYR A 256 -45.96 6.55 3.93
CA TYR A 256 -45.46 5.75 5.06
C TYR A 256 -46.19 4.39 5.07
N LYS A 257 -45.48 3.28 5.03
CA LYS A 257 -46.02 1.99 5.43
C LYS A 257 -45.95 1.95 6.95
N LEU A 258 -47.11 2.09 7.60
CA LEU A 258 -47.27 1.82 9.01
C LEU A 258 -47.24 0.31 9.25
#